data_556ebb5a270b62016eda20f5af36b625
#
_entry.id   556ebb5a270b62016eda20f5af36b625
#
_cell.length_a   1.000
_cell.length_b   1.000
_cell.length_c   1.000
_cell.angle_alpha   90.00
_cell.angle_beta   90.00
_cell.angle_gamma   90.00
#
_symmetry.space_group_name_H-M   'P 1'
#
loop_
_entity.id
_entity.type
_entity.pdbx_description
1 polymer ?
#
loop_
_entity_poly.entity_id
_entity_poly.type
_entity_poly.pdbx_seq_one_letter_code
_entity_poly.pdbx_strand_id
1 'polypeptide(L)'
;MTHLLITGARGQLGSDLVARATSAGLPVTGFGSRELDVTDADAVDRALAGFAHDAKGDDVSGTAVVINASAYTAVDAAETDVDAAYAVNESGPAHLARSAARYGIGFIHVSTDYVFPGEGTRPYEIDDPTGPKSVYGASKLAGERAVLATYPEAHVVRTTWVWGATGGNFVKTMAILEASKPTITVVDDQRGTPTYAADLAAGLLELATHPAPGPGGVLHLTNSGETTWFGFARAIFTELGADPERVQPTTTDKFPRPAPRPAYSVMSPAAWVAAGLTPLRSWQDALSAAFAAAPEVFRPAPAGV
;
A
#
# COMPACT_ATOMS: atom_id res chain seq x y z
N MET A 1 -13.10 -20.19 10.11
CA MET A 1 -11.83 -19.43 10.27
C MET A 1 -11.45 -18.88 8.90
N THR A 2 -10.88 -17.67 8.82
CA THR A 2 -10.48 -17.06 7.54
C THR A 2 -9.05 -17.50 7.18
N HIS A 3 -8.88 -18.09 5.99
CA HIS A 3 -7.59 -18.42 5.39
C HIS A 3 -7.17 -17.31 4.46
N LEU A 4 -5.91 -16.91 4.50
CA LEU A 4 -5.39 -15.80 3.73
C LEU A 4 -4.34 -16.25 2.71
N LEU A 5 -4.45 -15.74 1.48
CA LEU A 5 -3.36 -15.79 0.49
C LEU A 5 -2.92 -14.36 0.21
N ILE A 6 -1.62 -14.10 0.34
CA ILE A 6 -1.03 -12.78 0.13
C ILE A 6 -0.07 -12.83 -1.04
N THR A 7 -0.36 -12.10 -2.12
CA THR A 7 0.61 -11.87 -3.18
C THR A 7 1.45 -10.63 -2.88
N GLY A 8 2.68 -10.57 -3.41
CA GLY A 8 3.62 -9.53 -3.03
C GLY A 8 4.12 -9.65 -1.58
N ALA A 9 4.08 -10.86 -1.00
CA ALA A 9 4.38 -11.17 0.41
C ALA A 9 5.81 -10.78 0.86
N ARG A 10 6.73 -10.53 -0.08
CA ARG A 10 8.11 -10.08 0.22
C ARG A 10 8.29 -8.56 0.14
N GLY A 11 7.24 -7.82 -0.24
CA GLY A 11 7.21 -6.36 -0.25
C GLY A 11 6.96 -5.74 1.13
N GLN A 12 6.99 -4.40 1.23
CA GLN A 12 6.77 -3.68 2.49
C GLN A 12 5.45 -4.10 3.15
N LEU A 13 4.33 -3.92 2.47
CA LEU A 13 3.01 -4.25 2.99
C LEU A 13 2.81 -5.76 3.12
N GLY A 14 3.26 -6.54 2.13
CA GLY A 14 3.07 -7.99 2.13
C GLY A 14 3.73 -8.69 3.30
N SER A 15 4.95 -8.27 3.69
CA SER A 15 5.64 -8.82 4.86
C SER A 15 4.92 -8.50 6.17
N ASP A 16 4.38 -7.28 6.33
CA ASP A 16 3.59 -6.91 7.51
C ASP A 16 2.25 -7.67 7.57
N LEU A 17 1.60 -7.88 6.41
CA LEU A 17 0.39 -8.72 6.32
C LEU A 17 0.65 -10.16 6.79
N VAL A 18 1.71 -10.80 6.27
CA VAL A 18 2.08 -12.17 6.67
C VAL A 18 2.42 -12.24 8.15
N ALA A 19 3.24 -11.32 8.65
CA ALA A 19 3.65 -11.29 10.06
C ALA A 19 2.45 -11.11 10.99
N ARG A 20 1.55 -10.17 10.69
CA ARG A 20 0.35 -9.91 11.50
C ARG A 20 -0.66 -11.05 11.44
N ALA A 21 -0.92 -11.61 10.25
CA ALA A 21 -1.81 -12.77 10.11
C ALA A 21 -1.30 -13.97 10.94
N THR A 22 0.01 -14.25 10.86
CA THR A 22 0.65 -15.29 11.65
C THR A 22 0.52 -15.03 13.15
N SER A 23 0.78 -13.79 13.60
CA SER A 23 0.66 -13.40 15.02
C SER A 23 -0.78 -13.47 15.53
N ALA A 24 -1.77 -13.25 14.65
CA ALA A 24 -3.19 -13.40 14.97
C ALA A 24 -3.69 -14.86 14.90
N GLY A 25 -2.83 -15.81 14.59
CA GLY A 25 -3.20 -17.22 14.44
C GLY A 25 -4.07 -17.51 13.20
N LEU A 26 -4.06 -16.61 12.20
CA LEU A 26 -4.77 -16.82 10.94
C LEU A 26 -3.90 -17.68 10.00
N PRO A 27 -4.46 -18.74 9.39
CA PRO A 27 -3.78 -19.47 8.34
C PRO A 27 -3.43 -18.53 7.17
N VAL A 28 -2.15 -18.44 6.83
CA VAL A 28 -1.67 -17.52 5.79
C VAL A 28 -0.66 -18.18 4.87
N THR A 29 -0.86 -18.04 3.56
CA THR A 29 0.09 -18.40 2.51
C THR A 29 0.57 -17.13 1.83
N GLY A 30 1.89 -16.91 1.79
CA GLY A 30 2.49 -15.72 1.19
C GLY A 30 3.32 -16.06 -0.04
N PHE A 31 3.01 -15.43 -1.18
CA PHE A 31 3.77 -15.56 -2.42
C PHE A 31 4.48 -14.24 -2.77
N GLY A 32 5.80 -14.29 -2.95
CA GLY A 32 6.55 -13.25 -3.63
C GLY A 32 6.57 -13.49 -5.16
N SER A 33 7.17 -12.58 -5.90
CA SER A 33 7.23 -12.66 -7.38
C SER A 33 8.00 -13.86 -7.92
N ARG A 34 8.86 -14.47 -7.10
CA ARG A 34 9.60 -15.69 -7.48
C ARG A 34 8.77 -16.97 -7.27
N GLU A 35 7.79 -16.94 -6.37
CA GLU A 35 6.91 -18.05 -6.05
C GLU A 35 5.63 -18.02 -6.92
N LEU A 36 5.14 -16.82 -7.24
CA LEU A 36 3.97 -16.62 -8.09
C LEU A 36 4.14 -15.37 -8.94
N ASP A 37 4.35 -15.55 -10.22
CA ASP A 37 4.25 -14.47 -11.20
C ASP A 37 2.76 -14.19 -11.49
N VAL A 38 2.27 -13.05 -11.02
CA VAL A 38 0.85 -12.66 -11.20
C VAL A 38 0.50 -12.36 -12.67
N THR A 39 1.50 -12.18 -13.54
CA THR A 39 1.28 -11.96 -14.97
C THR A 39 1.04 -13.26 -15.75
N ASP A 40 1.37 -14.43 -15.15
CA ASP A 40 1.06 -15.74 -15.68
C ASP A 40 -0.33 -16.19 -15.21
N ALA A 41 -1.32 -16.11 -16.10
CA ALA A 41 -2.71 -16.45 -15.81
C ALA A 41 -2.89 -17.92 -15.36
N ASP A 42 -2.15 -18.84 -15.95
CA ASP A 42 -2.24 -20.26 -15.63
C ASP A 42 -1.60 -20.57 -14.28
N ALA A 43 -0.48 -19.92 -13.96
CA ALA A 43 0.14 -20.04 -12.64
C ALA A 43 -0.78 -19.50 -11.55
N VAL A 44 -1.42 -18.34 -11.79
CA VAL A 44 -2.42 -17.75 -10.87
C VAL A 44 -3.60 -18.69 -10.67
N ASP A 45 -4.17 -19.25 -11.73
CA ASP A 45 -5.33 -20.14 -11.63
C ASP A 45 -4.99 -21.41 -10.83
N ARG A 46 -3.83 -22.04 -11.10
CA ARG A 46 -3.37 -23.20 -10.32
C ARG A 46 -3.15 -22.87 -8.84
N ALA A 47 -2.55 -21.72 -8.55
CA ALA A 47 -2.26 -21.32 -7.17
C ALA A 47 -3.57 -21.07 -6.38
N LEU A 48 -4.57 -20.39 -6.99
CA LEU A 48 -5.83 -20.13 -6.33
C LEU A 48 -6.73 -21.38 -6.23
N ALA A 49 -6.66 -22.29 -7.21
CA ALA A 49 -7.34 -23.59 -7.13
C ALA A 49 -6.83 -24.40 -5.93
N GLY A 50 -5.50 -24.53 -5.77
CA GLY A 50 -4.89 -25.20 -4.62
C GLY A 50 -5.26 -24.53 -3.30
N PHE A 51 -5.16 -23.19 -3.22
CA PHE A 51 -5.53 -22.44 -2.03
C PHE A 51 -7.00 -22.63 -1.65
N ALA A 52 -7.93 -22.59 -2.63
CA ALA A 52 -9.35 -22.83 -2.38
C ALA A 52 -9.63 -24.25 -1.86
N HIS A 53 -8.88 -25.23 -2.37
CA HIS A 53 -8.97 -26.62 -1.89
C HIS A 53 -8.49 -26.73 -0.44
N ASP A 54 -7.32 -26.18 -0.12
CA ASP A 54 -6.72 -26.26 1.21
C ASP A 54 -7.56 -25.49 2.26
N ALA A 55 -8.12 -24.32 1.87
CA ALA A 55 -8.95 -23.51 2.77
C ALA A 55 -10.30 -24.18 3.10
N LYS A 56 -10.84 -24.98 2.21
CA LYS A 56 -12.08 -25.73 2.45
C LYS A 56 -11.85 -26.97 3.32
N GLY A 57 -10.68 -27.65 3.19
CA GLY A 57 -10.35 -28.86 3.94
C GLY A 57 -11.53 -29.82 4.07
N ASP A 58 -11.56 -30.58 5.20
CA ASP A 58 -12.71 -31.43 5.55
C ASP A 58 -13.86 -30.63 6.22
N ASP A 59 -13.64 -29.36 6.57
CA ASP A 59 -14.61 -28.48 7.23
C ASP A 59 -15.06 -27.37 6.26
N VAL A 60 -16.31 -27.49 5.78
CA VAL A 60 -16.95 -26.62 4.77
C VAL A 60 -17.10 -25.16 5.22
N SER A 61 -16.71 -24.81 6.46
CA SER A 61 -16.95 -23.49 7.09
C SER A 61 -15.83 -22.45 6.89
N GLY A 62 -14.69 -22.80 6.28
CA GLY A 62 -13.56 -21.90 6.07
C GLY A 62 -13.85 -20.82 5.00
N THR A 63 -13.60 -19.54 5.33
CA THR A 63 -13.60 -18.44 4.38
C THR A 63 -12.19 -18.28 3.81
N ALA A 64 -12.05 -18.19 2.49
CA ALA A 64 -10.79 -17.92 1.81
C ALA A 64 -10.75 -16.48 1.29
N VAL A 65 -9.68 -15.75 1.52
CA VAL A 65 -9.50 -14.37 1.03
C VAL A 65 -8.09 -14.19 0.45
N VAL A 66 -8.01 -13.61 -0.73
CA VAL A 66 -6.75 -13.15 -1.34
C VAL A 66 -6.59 -11.66 -1.07
N ILE A 67 -5.40 -11.25 -0.56
CA ILE A 67 -4.98 -9.86 -0.51
C ILE A 67 -3.86 -9.65 -1.51
N ASN A 68 -4.15 -8.94 -2.60
CA ASN A 68 -3.16 -8.62 -3.61
C ASN A 68 -2.39 -7.34 -3.25
N ALA A 69 -1.18 -7.53 -2.70
CA ALA A 69 -0.20 -6.47 -2.46
C ALA A 69 0.93 -6.47 -3.51
N SER A 70 0.80 -7.25 -4.60
CA SER A 70 1.72 -7.19 -5.73
C SER A 70 1.50 -5.94 -6.55
N ALA A 71 2.59 -5.23 -6.91
CA ALA A 71 2.53 -4.10 -7.81
C ALA A 71 3.91 -3.79 -8.41
N TYR A 72 3.92 -3.22 -9.60
CA TYR A 72 5.07 -2.49 -10.13
C TYR A 72 5.04 -1.09 -9.52
N THR A 73 5.94 -0.82 -8.57
CA THR A 73 5.92 0.40 -7.74
C THR A 73 7.04 1.39 -8.08
N ALA A 74 7.89 1.09 -9.05
CA ALA A 74 8.96 1.98 -9.50
C ALA A 74 8.37 3.10 -10.39
N VAL A 75 7.76 4.11 -9.76
CA VAL A 75 6.95 5.17 -10.40
C VAL A 75 7.69 5.84 -11.55
N ASP A 76 8.96 6.20 -11.38
CA ASP A 76 9.77 6.85 -12.41
C ASP A 76 10.16 5.89 -13.55
N ALA A 77 10.49 4.64 -13.23
CA ALA A 77 10.82 3.64 -14.24
C ALA A 77 9.58 3.22 -15.06
N ALA A 78 8.38 3.28 -14.50
CA ALA A 78 7.14 2.98 -15.21
C ALA A 78 6.95 3.86 -16.46
N GLU A 79 7.49 5.09 -16.49
CA GLU A 79 7.40 5.98 -17.65
C GLU A 79 8.11 5.41 -18.89
N THR A 80 9.07 4.52 -18.70
CA THR A 80 9.81 3.82 -19.77
C THR A 80 9.46 2.35 -19.87
N ASP A 81 9.09 1.70 -18.75
CA ASP A 81 8.74 0.28 -18.67
C ASP A 81 7.22 0.07 -18.71
N VAL A 82 6.54 0.73 -19.65
CA VAL A 82 5.07 0.80 -19.73
C VAL A 82 4.43 -0.59 -19.74
N ASP A 83 4.90 -1.49 -20.62
CA ASP A 83 4.34 -2.83 -20.75
C ASP A 83 4.47 -3.65 -19.46
N ALA A 84 5.61 -3.56 -18.78
CA ALA A 84 5.83 -4.25 -17.51
C ALA A 84 4.93 -3.67 -16.41
N ALA A 85 4.74 -2.34 -16.37
CA ALA A 85 3.86 -1.70 -15.42
C ALA A 85 2.40 -2.16 -15.61
N TYR A 86 1.89 -2.21 -16.83
CA TYR A 86 0.54 -2.69 -17.13
C TYR A 86 0.39 -4.21 -16.93
N ALA A 87 1.39 -5.01 -17.29
CA ALA A 87 1.34 -6.45 -17.05
C ALA A 87 1.14 -6.77 -15.55
N VAL A 88 1.92 -6.10 -14.68
CA VAL A 88 1.85 -6.34 -13.23
C VAL A 88 0.66 -5.64 -12.59
N ASN A 89 0.32 -4.40 -12.99
CA ASN A 89 -0.66 -3.56 -12.31
C ASN A 89 -2.09 -3.69 -12.86
N GLU A 90 -2.27 -4.19 -14.09
CA GLU A 90 -3.58 -4.42 -14.71
C GLU A 90 -3.84 -5.90 -14.93
N SER A 91 -3.00 -6.59 -15.76
CA SER A 91 -3.24 -7.98 -16.12
C SER A 91 -3.17 -8.91 -14.90
N GLY A 92 -2.16 -8.72 -14.02
CA GLY A 92 -1.99 -9.50 -12.81
C GLY A 92 -3.22 -9.47 -11.89
N PRO A 93 -3.70 -8.30 -11.46
CA PRO A 93 -4.95 -8.19 -10.69
C PRO A 93 -6.18 -8.76 -11.39
N ALA A 94 -6.28 -8.62 -12.72
CA ALA A 94 -7.38 -9.21 -13.50
C ALA A 94 -7.34 -10.75 -13.47
N HIS A 95 -6.17 -11.36 -13.56
CA HIS A 95 -6.00 -12.82 -13.44
C HIS A 95 -6.40 -13.29 -12.05
N LEU A 96 -5.92 -12.61 -11.00
CA LEU A 96 -6.25 -12.92 -9.60
C LEU A 96 -7.76 -12.78 -9.34
N ALA A 97 -8.37 -11.69 -9.78
CA ALA A 97 -9.82 -11.46 -9.61
C ALA A 97 -10.66 -12.52 -10.32
N ARG A 98 -10.28 -12.90 -11.55
CA ARG A 98 -10.97 -13.96 -12.32
C ARG A 98 -10.92 -15.30 -11.60
N SER A 99 -9.75 -15.71 -11.13
CA SER A 99 -9.60 -16.98 -10.43
C SER A 99 -10.27 -16.93 -9.05
N ALA A 100 -10.19 -15.79 -8.33
CA ALA A 100 -10.88 -15.60 -7.06
C ALA A 100 -12.41 -15.74 -7.22
N ALA A 101 -13.01 -15.05 -8.21
CA ALA A 101 -14.42 -15.18 -8.53
C ALA A 101 -14.81 -16.62 -8.90
N ARG A 102 -13.99 -17.29 -9.73
CA ARG A 102 -14.22 -18.67 -10.15
C ARG A 102 -14.28 -19.66 -8.99
N TYR A 103 -13.44 -19.48 -7.98
CA TYR A 103 -13.32 -20.41 -6.84
C TYR A 103 -14.09 -19.94 -5.59
N GLY A 104 -14.81 -18.82 -5.67
CA GLY A 104 -15.57 -18.25 -4.54
C GLY A 104 -14.69 -17.75 -3.41
N ILE A 105 -13.52 -17.16 -3.75
CA ILE A 105 -12.54 -16.60 -2.82
C ILE A 105 -12.76 -15.10 -2.72
N GLY A 106 -12.85 -14.52 -1.52
CA GLY A 106 -12.86 -13.07 -1.32
C GLY A 106 -11.61 -12.42 -1.89
N PHE A 107 -11.72 -11.22 -2.47
CA PHE A 107 -10.60 -10.55 -3.12
C PHE A 107 -10.46 -9.09 -2.69
N ILE A 108 -9.26 -8.74 -2.19
CA ILE A 108 -8.87 -7.38 -1.82
C ILE A 108 -7.67 -6.99 -2.67
N HIS A 109 -7.80 -5.91 -3.46
CA HIS A 109 -6.72 -5.37 -4.28
C HIS A 109 -6.24 -4.03 -3.75
N VAL A 110 -4.94 -3.94 -3.42
CA VAL A 110 -4.32 -2.69 -2.95
C VAL A 110 -4.01 -1.78 -4.15
N SER A 111 -4.53 -0.56 -4.11
CA SER A 111 -4.32 0.49 -5.11
C SER A 111 -3.66 1.73 -4.50
N THR A 112 -3.73 2.87 -5.18
CA THR A 112 -2.93 4.07 -4.91
C THR A 112 -3.72 5.37 -5.10
N ASP A 113 -3.29 6.42 -4.43
CA ASP A 113 -3.68 7.82 -4.64
C ASP A 113 -3.31 8.36 -6.04
N TYR A 114 -2.33 7.76 -6.72
CA TYR A 114 -1.92 8.17 -8.08
C TYR A 114 -3.00 7.96 -9.15
N VAL A 115 -4.11 7.34 -8.83
CA VAL A 115 -5.28 7.26 -9.72
C VAL A 115 -6.00 8.60 -9.85
N PHE A 116 -5.80 9.53 -8.92
CA PHE A 116 -6.37 10.87 -8.94
C PHE A 116 -5.49 11.86 -9.72
N PRO A 117 -6.06 13.01 -10.18
CA PRO A 117 -5.30 14.03 -10.91
C PRO A 117 -4.23 14.75 -10.06
N GLY A 118 -4.33 14.68 -8.72
CA GLY A 118 -3.34 15.25 -7.83
C GLY A 118 -3.46 16.75 -7.61
N GLU A 119 -4.58 17.37 -7.95
CA GLU A 119 -4.86 18.82 -7.90
C GLU A 119 -5.99 19.15 -6.92
N GLY A 120 -6.28 18.22 -5.98
CA GLY A 120 -7.35 18.40 -4.99
C GLY A 120 -7.09 19.55 -4.01
N THR A 121 -8.17 20.10 -3.47
CA THR A 121 -8.15 21.13 -2.40
C THR A 121 -8.87 20.64 -1.13
N ARG A 122 -9.41 19.44 -1.16
CA ARG A 122 -9.99 18.69 -0.06
C ARG A 122 -9.64 17.21 -0.19
N PRO A 123 -9.76 16.41 0.87
CA PRO A 123 -9.56 14.97 0.76
C PRO A 123 -10.43 14.35 -0.34
N TYR A 124 -9.82 13.52 -1.19
CA TYR A 124 -10.53 12.80 -2.25
C TYR A 124 -11.49 11.78 -1.65
N GLU A 125 -12.73 11.79 -2.13
CA GLU A 125 -13.72 10.74 -1.88
C GLU A 125 -13.57 9.59 -2.87
N ILE A 126 -14.17 8.43 -2.57
CA ILE A 126 -14.06 7.23 -3.41
C ILE A 126 -14.63 7.40 -4.82
N ASP A 127 -15.60 8.27 -4.99
CA ASP A 127 -16.33 8.58 -6.23
C ASP A 127 -15.83 9.85 -6.94
N ASP A 128 -14.80 10.53 -6.38
CA ASP A 128 -14.17 11.65 -7.07
C ASP A 128 -13.58 11.21 -8.41
N PRO A 129 -13.63 12.07 -9.44
CA PRO A 129 -13.11 11.74 -10.77
C PRO A 129 -11.63 11.34 -10.72
N THR A 130 -11.33 10.19 -11.30
CA THR A 130 -9.95 9.75 -11.50
C THR A 130 -9.34 10.42 -12.72
N GLY A 131 -8.02 10.65 -12.73
CA GLY A 131 -7.30 11.29 -13.83
C GLY A 131 -5.79 11.19 -13.63
N PRO A 132 -5.22 9.96 -13.68
CA PRO A 132 -3.80 9.73 -13.41
C PRO A 132 -2.91 10.53 -14.37
N LYS A 133 -1.82 11.08 -13.87
CA LYS A 133 -0.85 11.88 -14.65
C LYS A 133 0.42 11.11 -14.98
N SER A 134 0.59 9.88 -14.47
CA SER A 134 1.75 9.02 -14.67
C SER A 134 1.34 7.65 -15.20
N VAL A 135 2.26 6.95 -15.84
CA VAL A 135 2.06 5.55 -16.29
C VAL A 135 1.76 4.65 -15.10
N TYR A 136 2.45 4.83 -13.97
CA TYR A 136 2.15 4.08 -12.75
C TYR A 136 0.69 4.26 -12.31
N GLY A 137 0.21 5.50 -12.18
CA GLY A 137 -1.17 5.78 -11.80
C GLY A 137 -2.18 5.23 -12.82
N ALA A 138 -1.90 5.37 -14.12
CA ALA A 138 -2.75 4.87 -15.19
C ALA A 138 -2.84 3.32 -15.18
N SER A 139 -1.72 2.62 -15.00
CA SER A 139 -1.69 1.16 -14.92
C SER A 139 -2.42 0.63 -13.66
N LYS A 140 -2.28 1.32 -12.51
CA LYS A 140 -3.03 0.97 -11.29
C LYS A 140 -4.53 1.18 -11.46
N LEU A 141 -4.96 2.29 -12.06
CA LEU A 141 -6.37 2.55 -12.36
C LEU A 141 -6.96 1.52 -13.33
N ALA A 142 -6.19 1.11 -14.33
CA ALA A 142 -6.59 0.04 -15.25
C ALA A 142 -6.82 -1.28 -14.48
N GLY A 143 -5.96 -1.60 -13.51
CA GLY A 143 -6.11 -2.74 -12.62
C GLY A 143 -7.37 -2.67 -11.75
N GLU A 144 -7.66 -1.52 -11.12
CA GLU A 144 -8.91 -1.31 -10.37
C GLU A 144 -10.15 -1.64 -11.23
N ARG A 145 -10.18 -1.09 -12.46
CA ARG A 145 -11.28 -1.28 -13.40
C ARG A 145 -11.40 -2.74 -13.84
N ALA A 146 -10.27 -3.39 -14.13
CA ALA A 146 -10.24 -4.79 -14.53
C ALA A 146 -10.72 -5.72 -13.39
N VAL A 147 -10.33 -5.45 -12.16
CA VAL A 147 -10.78 -6.18 -10.96
C VAL A 147 -12.29 -6.06 -10.81
N LEU A 148 -12.83 -4.84 -10.73
CA LEU A 148 -14.25 -4.61 -10.47
C LEU A 148 -15.15 -5.03 -11.63
N ALA A 149 -14.68 -4.96 -12.88
CA ALA A 149 -15.41 -5.49 -14.03
C ALA A 149 -15.48 -7.02 -14.03
N THR A 150 -14.45 -7.69 -13.48
CA THR A 150 -14.35 -9.16 -13.44
C THR A 150 -15.03 -9.74 -12.19
N TYR A 151 -14.90 -9.06 -11.06
CA TYR A 151 -15.39 -9.49 -9.76
C TYR A 151 -15.96 -8.28 -9.00
N PRO A 152 -17.24 -7.92 -9.24
CA PRO A 152 -17.88 -6.75 -8.62
C PRO A 152 -17.89 -6.75 -7.09
N GLU A 153 -17.85 -7.92 -6.46
CA GLU A 153 -17.81 -8.09 -5.00
C GLU A 153 -16.40 -7.92 -4.41
N ALA A 154 -15.38 -7.75 -5.24
CA ALA A 154 -14.02 -7.48 -4.79
C ALA A 154 -13.92 -6.09 -4.15
N HIS A 155 -13.01 -5.95 -3.19
CA HIS A 155 -12.65 -4.65 -2.62
C HIS A 155 -11.35 -4.13 -3.24
N VAL A 156 -11.37 -2.89 -3.68
CA VAL A 156 -10.18 -2.13 -4.10
C VAL A 156 -9.87 -1.13 -3.01
N VAL A 157 -8.69 -1.25 -2.39
CA VAL A 157 -8.28 -0.37 -1.29
C VAL A 157 -7.16 0.55 -1.76
N ARG A 158 -7.46 1.85 -1.94
CA ARG A 158 -6.48 2.87 -2.27
C ARG A 158 -5.76 3.32 -1.00
N THR A 159 -4.44 3.47 -1.11
CA THR A 159 -3.57 3.96 -0.03
C THR A 159 -2.53 4.93 -0.59
N THR A 160 -1.77 5.60 0.28
CA THR A 160 -0.78 6.60 -0.13
C THR A 160 0.45 6.58 0.77
N TRP A 161 1.61 6.98 0.24
CA TRP A 161 2.88 7.21 0.93
C TRP A 161 3.25 6.07 1.90
N VAL A 162 3.13 4.82 1.44
CA VAL A 162 3.40 3.64 2.28
C VAL A 162 4.87 3.57 2.66
N TRP A 163 5.12 3.41 3.95
CA TRP A 163 6.44 3.21 4.54
C TRP A 163 6.38 2.14 5.63
N GLY A 164 7.52 1.50 5.94
CA GLY A 164 7.54 0.42 6.93
C GLY A 164 8.92 -0.09 7.27
N ALA A 165 8.97 -1.14 8.07
CA ALA A 165 10.22 -1.76 8.53
C ALA A 165 10.97 -2.50 7.40
N THR A 166 10.24 -3.01 6.39
CA THR A 166 10.81 -3.80 5.29
C THR A 166 11.06 -2.96 4.04
N GLY A 167 12.13 -3.25 3.31
CA GLY A 167 12.49 -2.57 2.06
C GLY A 167 13.00 -1.14 2.25
N GLY A 168 13.28 -0.47 1.13
CA GLY A 168 13.65 0.94 1.09
C GLY A 168 12.41 1.84 1.11
N ASN A 169 12.45 2.95 1.84
CA ASN A 169 11.36 3.92 1.90
C ASN A 169 11.85 5.29 2.35
N PHE A 170 10.94 6.27 2.35
CA PHE A 170 11.28 7.65 2.68
C PHE A 170 11.84 7.79 4.11
N VAL A 171 11.26 7.12 5.11
CA VAL A 171 11.70 7.21 6.51
C VAL A 171 13.14 6.74 6.65
N LYS A 172 13.50 5.59 6.08
CA LYS A 172 14.86 5.06 6.09
C LYS A 172 15.84 5.96 5.31
N THR A 173 15.38 6.53 4.19
CA THR A 173 16.18 7.49 3.42
C THR A 173 16.48 8.73 4.24
N MET A 174 15.51 9.28 4.96
CA MET A 174 15.72 10.44 5.84
C MET A 174 16.67 10.10 6.98
N ALA A 175 16.58 8.92 7.58
CA ALA A 175 17.50 8.48 8.62
C ALA A 175 18.95 8.37 8.12
N ILE A 176 19.18 7.87 6.92
CA ILE A 176 20.52 7.82 6.28
C ILE A 176 21.02 9.24 6.01
N LEU A 177 20.16 10.12 5.50
CA LEU A 177 20.54 11.50 5.21
C LEU A 177 20.81 12.30 6.48
N GLU A 178 20.06 12.07 7.54
CA GLU A 178 20.30 12.67 8.87
C GLU A 178 21.73 12.37 9.35
N ALA A 179 22.15 11.11 9.29
CA ALA A 179 23.47 10.68 9.74
C ALA A 179 24.63 11.19 8.85
N SER A 180 24.37 11.56 7.58
CA SER A 180 25.40 11.82 6.57
C SER A 180 25.46 13.27 6.07
N LYS A 181 24.45 14.09 6.32
CA LYS A 181 24.35 15.46 5.79
C LYS A 181 24.06 16.47 6.89
N PRO A 182 24.78 17.62 6.93
CA PRO A 182 24.49 18.68 7.92
C PRO A 182 23.11 19.30 7.72
N THR A 183 22.66 19.43 6.47
CA THR A 183 21.33 19.93 6.08
C THR A 183 20.83 19.16 4.86
N ILE A 184 19.51 19.06 4.71
CA ILE A 184 18.87 18.48 3.53
C ILE A 184 17.73 19.40 3.07
N THR A 185 17.35 19.29 1.79
CA THR A 185 16.18 19.99 1.24
C THR A 185 15.10 18.99 0.84
N VAL A 186 13.85 19.27 1.21
CA VAL A 186 12.70 18.40 0.94
C VAL A 186 11.53 19.23 0.41
N VAL A 187 10.79 18.70 -0.55
CA VAL A 187 9.65 19.39 -1.19
C VAL A 187 8.53 19.66 -0.19
N ASP A 188 7.99 20.88 -0.22
CA ASP A 188 6.92 21.34 0.69
C ASP A 188 5.60 21.64 -0.05
N ASP A 189 5.58 21.48 -1.37
CA ASP A 189 4.45 21.70 -2.25
C ASP A 189 3.73 20.43 -2.69
N GLN A 190 4.05 19.28 -2.07
CA GLN A 190 3.33 18.01 -2.23
C GLN A 190 2.74 17.59 -0.89
N ARG A 191 1.41 17.52 -0.83
CA ARG A 191 0.63 17.23 0.37
C ARG A 191 -0.05 15.86 0.28
N GLY A 192 0.10 15.05 1.31
CA GLY A 192 -0.44 13.69 1.38
C GLY A 192 -0.50 13.16 2.81
N THR A 193 -0.72 11.88 2.95
CA THR A 193 -0.77 11.19 4.25
C THR A 193 0.25 10.06 4.28
N PRO A 194 1.30 10.14 5.11
CA PRO A 194 2.18 8.99 5.35
C PRO A 194 1.41 7.82 5.94
N THR A 195 1.52 6.64 5.35
CA THR A 195 0.80 5.45 5.81
C THR A 195 1.78 4.36 6.24
N TYR A 196 1.75 3.99 7.51
CA TYR A 196 2.58 2.93 8.07
C TYR A 196 2.07 1.56 7.62
N ALA A 197 2.94 0.78 6.98
CA ALA A 197 2.58 -0.51 6.39
C ALA A 197 1.97 -1.49 7.40
N ALA A 198 2.45 -1.47 8.65
CA ALA A 198 1.89 -2.31 9.70
C ALA A 198 0.46 -1.89 10.12
N ASP A 199 0.12 -0.60 10.09
CA ASP A 199 -1.25 -0.13 10.35
C ASP A 199 -2.16 -0.45 9.15
N LEU A 200 -1.68 -0.23 7.92
CA LEU A 200 -2.38 -0.61 6.71
C LEU A 200 -2.67 -2.12 6.67
N ALA A 201 -1.69 -2.94 7.05
CA ALA A 201 -1.86 -4.39 7.15
C ALA A 201 -2.94 -4.76 8.20
N ALA A 202 -3.00 -4.08 9.34
CA ALA A 202 -4.04 -4.32 10.35
C ALA A 202 -5.44 -4.04 9.79
N GLY A 203 -5.63 -2.91 9.11
CA GLY A 203 -6.93 -2.58 8.52
C GLY A 203 -7.32 -3.54 7.39
N LEU A 204 -6.37 -3.94 6.52
CA LEU A 204 -6.66 -4.93 5.47
C LEU A 204 -7.02 -6.30 6.04
N LEU A 205 -6.42 -6.72 7.16
CA LEU A 205 -6.80 -7.96 7.85
C LEU A 205 -8.18 -7.83 8.53
N GLU A 206 -8.51 -6.66 9.10
CA GLU A 206 -9.86 -6.38 9.60
C GLU A 206 -10.89 -6.54 8.47
N LEU A 207 -10.65 -5.91 7.31
CA LEU A 207 -11.54 -6.06 6.13
C LEU A 207 -11.66 -7.52 5.68
N ALA A 208 -10.54 -8.25 5.60
CA ALA A 208 -10.52 -9.66 5.16
C ALA A 208 -11.26 -10.61 6.11
N THR A 209 -11.37 -10.26 7.39
CA THR A 209 -12.02 -11.07 8.43
C THR A 209 -13.37 -10.52 8.86
N HIS A 210 -13.80 -9.40 8.31
CA HIS A 210 -15.08 -8.77 8.65
C HIS A 210 -16.26 -9.67 8.20
N PRO A 211 -17.23 -9.93 9.09
CA PRO A 211 -18.32 -10.86 8.80
C PRO A 211 -19.27 -10.36 7.69
N ALA A 212 -19.32 -9.05 7.48
CA ALA A 212 -20.14 -8.41 6.45
C ALA A 212 -19.44 -7.12 5.97
N PRO A 213 -18.41 -7.23 5.11
CA PRO A 213 -17.60 -6.08 4.69
C PRO A 213 -18.35 -5.10 3.76
N GLY A 214 -19.62 -5.27 3.58
CA GLY A 214 -20.44 -4.52 2.64
C GLY A 214 -20.33 -5.04 1.19
N PRO A 215 -21.00 -4.39 0.25
CA PRO A 215 -20.82 -4.67 -1.17
C PRO A 215 -19.39 -4.34 -1.57
N GLY A 216 -18.84 -5.07 -2.53
CA GLY A 216 -17.54 -4.75 -3.12
C GLY A 216 -17.44 -3.31 -3.61
N GLY A 217 -16.26 -2.91 -4.05
CA GLY A 217 -16.03 -1.56 -4.56
C GLY A 217 -14.77 -0.92 -4.02
N VAL A 218 -14.70 0.41 -4.13
CA VAL A 218 -13.51 1.18 -3.74
C VAL A 218 -13.62 1.64 -2.29
N LEU A 219 -12.52 1.49 -1.56
CA LEU A 219 -12.32 2.03 -0.21
C LEU A 219 -10.99 2.80 -0.15
N HIS A 220 -10.88 3.74 0.78
CA HIS A 220 -9.63 4.43 1.08
C HIS A 220 -9.14 4.03 2.47
N LEU A 221 -7.86 3.67 2.59
CA LEU A 221 -7.25 3.33 3.87
C LEU A 221 -5.85 3.95 3.99
N THR A 222 -5.74 4.95 4.85
CA THR A 222 -4.50 5.65 5.20
C THR A 222 -4.47 5.90 6.70
N ASN A 223 -3.31 6.18 7.27
CA ASN A 223 -3.29 6.83 8.58
C ASN A 223 -4.06 8.16 8.50
N SER A 224 -4.50 8.71 9.61
CA SER A 224 -5.24 9.97 9.62
C SER A 224 -4.31 11.19 9.66
N GLY A 225 -4.85 12.35 9.28
CA GLY A 225 -4.13 13.62 9.17
C GLY A 225 -3.42 13.78 7.82
N GLU A 226 -2.81 14.92 7.62
CA GLU A 226 -2.08 15.26 6.40
C GLU A 226 -0.80 16.02 6.71
N THR A 227 0.17 15.96 5.80
CA THR A 227 1.43 16.71 5.88
C THR A 227 2.03 16.88 4.48
N THR A 228 3.16 17.57 4.39
CA THR A 228 4.03 17.60 3.21
C THR A 228 5.21 16.64 3.40
N TRP A 229 5.93 16.31 2.33
CA TRP A 229 7.18 15.56 2.47
C TRP A 229 8.18 16.27 3.38
N PHE A 230 8.23 17.61 3.30
CA PHE A 230 9.03 18.44 4.21
C PHE A 230 8.60 18.29 5.67
N GLY A 231 7.29 18.43 5.95
CA GLY A 231 6.77 18.23 7.30
C GLY A 231 7.03 16.82 7.82
N PHE A 232 6.87 15.80 6.97
CA PHE A 232 7.17 14.41 7.34
C PHE A 232 8.66 14.21 7.64
N ALA A 233 9.57 14.77 6.82
CA ALA A 233 11.01 14.69 7.07
C ALA A 233 11.42 15.34 8.40
N ARG A 234 10.83 16.50 8.75
CA ARG A 234 11.06 17.15 10.05
C ARG A 234 10.63 16.27 11.23
N ALA A 235 9.47 15.64 11.11
CA ALA A 235 8.99 14.71 12.14
C ALA A 235 9.93 13.50 12.30
N ILE A 236 10.43 12.95 11.19
CA ILE A 236 11.42 11.86 11.23
C ILE A 236 12.71 12.30 11.93
N PHE A 237 13.23 13.52 11.65
CA PHE A 237 14.39 14.05 12.34
C PHE A 237 14.15 14.18 13.85
N THR A 238 12.95 14.63 14.25
CA THR A 238 12.56 14.71 15.66
C THR A 238 12.59 13.32 16.33
N GLU A 239 12.01 12.28 15.68
CA GLU A 239 12.05 10.90 16.20
C GLU A 239 13.48 10.32 16.29
N LEU A 240 14.37 10.76 15.41
CA LEU A 240 15.80 10.43 15.46
C LEU A 240 16.53 11.13 16.61
N GLY A 241 15.93 12.14 17.26
CA GLY A 241 16.56 13.00 18.23
C GLY A 241 17.45 14.08 17.62
N ALA A 242 17.28 14.34 16.32
CA ALA A 242 18.04 15.34 15.56
C ALA A 242 17.27 16.66 15.47
N ASP A 243 17.99 17.75 15.16
CA ASP A 243 17.41 19.06 14.95
C ASP A 243 16.57 19.09 13.64
N PRO A 244 15.22 19.27 13.71
CA PRO A 244 14.37 19.33 12.53
C PRO A 244 14.63 20.58 11.66
N GLU A 245 15.29 21.62 12.16
CA GLU A 245 15.67 22.80 11.37
C GLU A 245 16.77 22.50 10.35
N ARG A 246 17.44 21.35 10.43
CA ARG A 246 18.35 20.83 9.40
C ARG A 246 17.63 20.44 8.12
N VAL A 247 16.31 20.24 8.17
CA VAL A 247 15.46 20.02 6.99
C VAL A 247 14.98 21.38 6.49
N GLN A 248 15.31 21.70 5.24
CA GLN A 248 14.94 22.97 4.60
C GLN A 248 13.87 22.73 3.53
N PRO A 249 12.87 23.61 3.39
CA PRO A 249 11.83 23.46 2.38
C PRO A 249 12.38 23.76 0.98
N THR A 250 11.78 23.09 -0.01
CA THR A 250 11.99 23.39 -1.43
C THR A 250 10.70 23.10 -2.20
N THR A 251 10.71 23.29 -3.51
CA THR A 251 9.58 23.09 -4.39
C THR A 251 9.86 21.98 -5.42
N THR A 252 8.81 21.40 -5.96
CA THR A 252 8.88 20.28 -6.92
C THR A 252 9.69 20.63 -8.17
N ASP A 253 9.66 21.88 -8.64
CA ASP A 253 10.44 22.35 -9.79
C ASP A 253 11.96 22.25 -9.61
N LYS A 254 12.43 22.24 -8.34
CA LYS A 254 13.84 22.04 -8.00
C LYS A 254 14.27 20.55 -7.96
N PHE A 255 13.30 19.65 -7.99
CA PHE A 255 13.50 18.21 -7.99
C PHE A 255 12.75 17.53 -9.14
N PRO A 256 13.11 17.82 -10.41
CA PRO A 256 12.45 17.22 -11.55
C PRO A 256 12.57 15.68 -11.52
N ARG A 257 11.44 15.03 -11.78
CA ARG A 257 11.32 13.57 -11.85
C ARG A 257 10.71 13.17 -13.19
N PRO A 258 11.03 11.96 -13.73
CA PRO A 258 10.41 11.46 -14.96
C PRO A 258 8.89 11.43 -14.87
N ALA A 259 8.33 10.88 -13.78
CA ALA A 259 6.90 10.85 -13.55
C ALA A 259 6.43 12.08 -12.74
N PRO A 260 5.33 12.72 -13.13
CA PRO A 260 4.70 13.78 -12.33
C PRO A 260 4.28 13.27 -10.94
N ARG A 261 4.45 14.10 -9.93
CA ARG A 261 4.02 13.82 -8.55
C ARG A 261 2.76 14.63 -8.23
N PRO A 262 1.76 14.03 -7.54
CA PRO A 262 0.58 14.77 -7.09
C PRO A 262 0.97 15.91 -6.14
N ALA A 263 0.46 17.11 -6.38
CA ALA A 263 0.57 18.21 -5.43
C ALA A 263 -0.33 17.98 -4.20
N TYR A 264 -1.44 17.27 -4.39
CA TYR A 264 -2.38 16.89 -3.34
C TYR A 264 -2.85 15.46 -3.50
N SER A 265 -2.70 14.62 -2.48
CA SER A 265 -3.08 13.19 -2.52
C SER A 265 -3.75 12.69 -1.24
N VAL A 266 -4.26 13.60 -0.41
CA VAL A 266 -5.01 13.21 0.80
C VAL A 266 -6.33 12.55 0.41
N MET A 267 -6.65 11.44 1.07
CA MET A 267 -7.88 10.67 0.81
C MET A 267 -8.78 10.65 2.04
N SER A 268 -10.10 10.73 1.83
CA SER A 268 -11.11 10.65 2.87
C SER A 268 -11.30 9.21 3.36
N PRO A 269 -11.32 8.95 4.68
CA PRO A 269 -11.65 7.66 5.24
C PRO A 269 -13.15 7.40 5.35
N ALA A 270 -14.02 8.30 4.85
CA ALA A 270 -15.46 8.25 5.10
C ALA A 270 -16.11 6.93 4.68
N ALA A 271 -15.77 6.40 3.50
CA ALA A 271 -16.30 5.13 3.03
C ALA A 271 -15.83 3.94 3.88
N TRP A 272 -14.59 3.96 4.37
CA TRP A 272 -14.05 2.95 5.29
C TRP A 272 -14.83 2.91 6.60
N VAL A 273 -15.05 4.07 7.21
CA VAL A 273 -15.83 4.22 8.45
C VAL A 273 -17.30 3.83 8.24
N ALA A 274 -17.89 4.23 7.10
CA ALA A 274 -19.27 3.86 6.76
C ALA A 274 -19.46 2.35 6.55
N ALA A 275 -18.42 1.63 6.16
CA ALA A 275 -18.38 0.17 6.10
C ALA A 275 -18.25 -0.50 7.49
N GLY A 276 -18.19 0.26 8.58
CA GLY A 276 -18.05 -0.25 9.95
C GLY A 276 -16.63 -0.66 10.32
N LEU A 277 -15.63 -0.27 9.53
CA LEU A 277 -14.23 -0.61 9.72
C LEU A 277 -13.51 0.47 10.57
N THR A 278 -12.48 0.05 11.29
CA THR A 278 -11.74 0.92 12.22
C THR A 278 -10.83 1.90 11.46
N PRO A 279 -10.97 3.22 11.63
CA PRO A 279 -10.05 4.19 11.06
C PRO A 279 -8.66 4.04 11.68
N LEU A 280 -7.61 4.25 10.87
CA LEU A 280 -6.24 4.18 11.37
C LEU A 280 -5.91 5.43 12.20
N ARG A 281 -4.99 5.26 13.15
CA ARG A 281 -4.46 6.36 14.00
C ARG A 281 -3.81 7.47 13.17
N SER A 282 -3.40 8.56 13.82
CA SER A 282 -2.67 9.63 13.15
C SER A 282 -1.33 9.14 12.59
N TRP A 283 -0.86 9.77 11.50
CA TRP A 283 0.45 9.44 10.95
C TRP A 283 1.60 9.76 11.94
N GLN A 284 1.42 10.75 12.81
CA GLN A 284 2.37 11.08 13.88
C GLN A 284 2.46 9.94 14.89
N ASP A 285 1.32 9.46 15.39
CA ASP A 285 1.28 8.33 16.34
C ASP A 285 1.84 7.06 15.69
N ALA A 286 1.59 6.86 14.39
CA ALA A 286 2.15 5.74 13.63
C ALA A 286 3.68 5.83 13.54
N LEU A 287 4.22 7.03 13.28
CA LEU A 287 5.66 7.27 13.20
C LEU A 287 6.32 7.00 14.56
N SER A 288 5.83 7.60 15.63
CA SER A 288 6.37 7.42 16.99
C SER A 288 6.31 5.97 17.44
N ALA A 289 5.19 5.27 17.17
CA ALA A 289 5.06 3.86 17.51
C ALA A 289 6.00 2.95 16.70
N ALA A 290 6.27 3.25 15.44
CA ALA A 290 7.22 2.49 14.62
C ALA A 290 8.66 2.62 15.17
N PHE A 291 9.07 3.84 15.54
CA PHE A 291 10.38 4.10 16.14
C PHE A 291 10.53 3.46 17.53
N ALA A 292 9.43 3.39 18.30
CA ALA A 292 9.42 2.71 19.60
C ALA A 292 9.48 1.18 19.46
N ALA A 293 8.78 0.61 18.46
CA ALA A 293 8.71 -0.83 18.26
C ALA A 293 9.96 -1.45 17.65
N ALA A 294 10.66 -0.73 16.75
CA ALA A 294 11.82 -1.22 16.01
C ALA A 294 12.87 -0.11 15.81
N PRO A 295 13.46 0.41 16.90
CA PRO A 295 14.39 1.53 16.82
C PRO A 295 15.63 1.19 15.95
N GLU A 296 16.10 -0.05 15.97
CA GLU A 296 17.24 -0.52 15.18
C GLU A 296 16.99 -0.52 13.66
N VAL A 297 15.72 -0.58 13.24
CA VAL A 297 15.34 -0.56 11.83
C VAL A 297 15.34 0.86 11.26
N PHE A 298 14.94 1.84 12.07
CA PHE A 298 14.76 3.23 11.66
C PHE A 298 15.89 4.14 12.10
N ARG A 299 16.75 3.70 13.01
CA ARG A 299 17.98 4.40 13.42
C ARG A 299 19.18 3.63 12.86
N PRO A 300 19.78 4.09 11.75
CA PRO A 300 20.98 3.44 11.25
C PRO A 300 22.04 3.42 12.35
N ALA A 301 22.74 2.28 12.49
CA ALA A 301 23.90 2.24 13.38
C ALA A 301 24.86 3.38 12.97
N PRO A 302 25.50 4.08 13.93
CA PRO A 302 26.51 5.07 13.59
C PRO A 302 27.53 4.41 12.67
N ALA A 303 27.83 5.08 11.54
CA ALA A 303 28.87 4.61 10.64
C ALA A 303 30.11 4.34 11.48
N GLY A 304 30.55 3.08 11.50
CA GLY A 304 31.66 2.66 12.34
C GLY A 304 32.84 3.59 12.15
N VAL A 305 33.38 4.05 13.27
CA VAL A 305 34.62 4.80 13.39
C VAL A 305 35.77 3.90 12.98
#